data_5080c4093b22d850f4c3e1e3d0159697
#
_entry.id   5080c4093b22d850f4c3e1e3d0159697
#
_cell.length_a   1.000
_cell.length_b   1.000
_cell.length_c   1.000
_cell.angle_alpha   90.00
_cell.angle_beta   90.00
_cell.angle_gamma   90.00
#
_symmetry.space_group_name_H-M   'P 1'
#
loop_
_entity.id
_entity.type
_entity.pdbx_description
1 polymer ?
#
loop_
_entity_poly.entity_id
_entity_poly.type
_entity_poly.pdbx_seq_one_letter_code
_entity_poly.pdbx_strand_id
1 'polypeptide(L)'
;MTGSEGAGSSGRIIEDQYITAPISAGGDGITVYGSDGPVVIRRCVVDLGSWPLERLDEGISGVDGARAVVCETRVTRVGKGILWGNGDHPGTDPDAELVLEDCIVRDIGRRAPEAQDGVRVLMRRCVIRDWGVGSRFTVRSFAAWAHDGASIRAEDCVFWQDHFLQAGLRGLVVDLANWIGWCWNRRDRNPLHWLLPGVCRGLTASQGGTVSAVRCYKNRWWIRLSGHEGPRMGKKEALALMAELEGRLL
;
A
#
# COMPACT_ATOMS: atom_id res chain seq x y z
N MET A 1 -40.87 11.50 -26.41
CA MET A 1 -40.18 11.78 -25.13
C MET A 1 -40.12 10.45 -24.38
N THR A 2 -39.05 9.71 -24.55
CA THR A 2 -38.78 8.48 -23.83
C THR A 2 -37.70 8.79 -22.82
N GLY A 3 -38.11 8.90 -21.55
CA GLY A 3 -37.19 9.07 -20.45
C GLY A 3 -36.33 7.80 -20.30
N SER A 4 -35.04 7.92 -20.51
CA SER A 4 -34.07 6.93 -20.06
C SER A 4 -33.96 7.07 -18.55
N GLU A 5 -34.65 6.19 -17.81
CA GLU A 5 -34.35 5.97 -16.40
C GLU A 5 -32.90 5.51 -16.32
N GLY A 6 -32.05 6.36 -15.75
CA GLY A 6 -30.69 6.03 -15.44
C GLY A 6 -30.69 4.85 -14.45
N ALA A 7 -30.26 3.70 -14.91
CA ALA A 7 -29.98 2.56 -14.05
C ALA A 7 -28.94 3.03 -13.02
N GLY A 8 -29.41 3.31 -11.81
CA GLY A 8 -28.53 3.58 -10.67
C GLY A 8 -27.65 2.34 -10.48
N SER A 9 -26.35 2.50 -10.73
CA SER A 9 -25.35 1.47 -10.46
C SER A 9 -25.43 1.13 -8.96
N SER A 10 -26.12 0.03 -8.65
CA SER A 10 -26.08 -0.53 -7.30
C SER A 10 -24.65 -1.00 -7.05
N GLY A 11 -23.95 -0.32 -6.18
CA GLY A 11 -22.55 -0.64 -5.85
C GLY A 11 -22.40 -2.12 -5.47
N ARG A 12 -21.35 -2.77 -5.96
CA ARG A 12 -21.02 -4.17 -5.65
C ARG A 12 -20.49 -4.24 -4.20
N ILE A 13 -20.96 -5.24 -3.44
CA ILE A 13 -20.46 -5.52 -2.08
C ILE A 13 -19.77 -6.88 -2.08
N ILE A 14 -18.56 -6.93 -1.55
CA ILE A 14 -17.77 -8.13 -1.27
C ILE A 14 -17.58 -8.17 0.24
N GLU A 15 -18.15 -9.15 0.91
CA GLU A 15 -18.11 -9.22 2.38
C GLU A 15 -17.92 -10.62 2.91
N ASP A 16 -17.33 -10.71 4.10
CA ASP A 16 -17.17 -11.95 4.86
C ASP A 16 -16.44 -13.05 4.07
N GLN A 17 -15.47 -12.66 3.21
CA GLN A 17 -14.71 -13.60 2.38
C GLN A 17 -13.35 -13.91 3.03
N TYR A 18 -12.99 -15.20 2.98
CA TYR A 18 -11.66 -15.69 3.33
C TYR A 18 -10.95 -16.23 2.09
N ILE A 19 -10.01 -15.47 1.56
CA ILE A 19 -9.32 -15.74 0.30
C ILE A 19 -7.91 -16.23 0.62
N THR A 20 -7.64 -17.52 0.38
CA THR A 20 -6.39 -18.18 0.76
C THR A 20 -5.50 -18.60 -0.40
N ALA A 21 -5.97 -18.46 -1.62
CA ALA A 21 -5.20 -18.78 -2.81
C ALA A 21 -5.49 -17.73 -3.89
N PRO A 22 -4.50 -17.40 -4.73
CA PRO A 22 -4.77 -16.57 -5.89
C PRO A 22 -5.82 -17.27 -6.77
N ILE A 23 -6.80 -16.51 -7.21
CA ILE A 23 -7.89 -17.03 -8.07
C ILE A 23 -7.36 -17.47 -9.43
N SER A 24 -6.16 -17.01 -9.82
CA SER A 24 -5.45 -17.42 -11.03
C SER A 24 -3.94 -17.48 -10.80
N ALA A 25 -3.22 -18.25 -11.62
CA ALA A 25 -1.75 -18.29 -11.59
C ALA A 25 -1.18 -16.90 -11.91
N GLY A 26 -0.62 -16.22 -10.89
CA GLY A 26 -0.22 -14.82 -10.93
C GLY A 26 -1.36 -13.86 -10.66
N GLY A 27 -2.48 -14.37 -10.13
CA GLY A 27 -3.68 -13.59 -9.88
C GLY A 27 -3.72 -12.95 -8.50
N ASP A 28 -4.49 -11.88 -8.43
CA ASP A 28 -4.75 -11.11 -7.23
C ASP A 28 -5.79 -11.81 -6.35
N GLY A 29 -5.80 -11.45 -5.07
CA GLY A 29 -6.84 -11.91 -4.16
C GLY A 29 -8.22 -11.34 -4.52
N ILE A 30 -8.32 -10.01 -4.68
CA ILE A 30 -9.53 -9.32 -5.12
C ILE A 30 -9.13 -8.29 -6.16
N THR A 31 -9.74 -8.32 -7.35
CA THR A 31 -9.57 -7.28 -8.37
C THR A 31 -10.88 -6.50 -8.55
N VAL A 32 -10.77 -5.18 -8.56
CA VAL A 32 -11.87 -4.23 -8.81
C VAL A 32 -11.60 -3.52 -10.13
N TYR A 33 -12.58 -3.50 -11.00
CA TYR A 33 -12.52 -2.78 -12.27
C TYR A 33 -13.39 -1.52 -12.23
N GLY A 34 -13.01 -0.49 -12.96
CA GLY A 34 -13.83 0.72 -13.07
C GLY A 34 -15.25 0.45 -13.58
N SER A 35 -15.41 -0.58 -14.40
CA SER A 35 -16.71 -1.05 -14.88
C SER A 35 -17.61 -1.65 -13.79
N ASP A 36 -17.04 -2.06 -12.65
CA ASP A 36 -17.83 -2.60 -11.52
C ASP A 36 -18.67 -1.53 -10.81
N GLY A 37 -18.41 -0.24 -11.10
CA GLY A 37 -18.93 0.88 -10.33
C GLY A 37 -18.27 0.97 -8.94
N PRO A 38 -18.82 1.73 -7.98
CA PRO A 38 -18.32 1.79 -6.62
C PRO A 38 -18.44 0.44 -5.91
N VAL A 39 -17.32 -0.07 -5.38
CA VAL A 39 -17.25 -1.37 -4.69
C VAL A 39 -17.00 -1.17 -3.20
N VAL A 40 -17.70 -1.92 -2.37
CA VAL A 40 -17.43 -2.01 -0.92
C VAL A 40 -16.86 -3.39 -0.61
N ILE A 41 -15.65 -3.44 -0.06
CA ILE A 41 -14.99 -4.66 0.42
C ILE A 41 -14.95 -4.55 1.95
N ARG A 42 -15.61 -5.47 2.66
CA ARG A 42 -15.65 -5.40 4.11
C ARG A 42 -15.57 -6.75 4.80
N ARG A 43 -14.93 -6.77 5.97
CA ARG A 43 -14.76 -7.97 6.80
C ARG A 43 -14.15 -9.15 6.03
N CYS A 44 -13.22 -8.83 5.12
CA CYS A 44 -12.54 -9.84 4.33
C CYS A 44 -11.15 -10.16 4.91
N VAL A 45 -10.69 -11.36 4.68
CA VAL A 45 -9.32 -11.78 4.91
C VAL A 45 -8.72 -12.23 3.59
N VAL A 46 -7.68 -11.54 3.14
CA VAL A 46 -6.91 -11.92 1.95
C VAL A 46 -5.54 -12.39 2.41
N ASP A 47 -5.32 -13.69 2.34
CA ASP A 47 -4.11 -14.36 2.78
C ASP A 47 -3.64 -15.34 1.70
N LEU A 48 -2.83 -14.88 0.78
CA LEU A 48 -2.45 -15.71 -0.36
C LEU A 48 -1.37 -16.74 -0.04
N GLY A 49 -0.81 -16.71 1.17
CA GLY A 49 0.17 -17.71 1.64
C GLY A 49 1.42 -17.79 0.78
N SER A 50 1.67 -16.79 -0.08
CA SER A 50 2.74 -16.81 -1.06
C SER A 50 4.10 -16.68 -0.39
N TRP A 51 4.85 -17.78 -0.33
CA TRP A 51 6.27 -17.80 -0.02
C TRP A 51 7.03 -18.39 -1.22
N PRO A 52 8.11 -17.79 -1.67
CA PRO A 52 8.65 -16.49 -1.23
C PRO A 52 7.75 -15.32 -1.68
N LEU A 53 7.61 -14.29 -0.85
CA LEU A 53 6.81 -13.07 -1.09
C LEU A 53 7.37 -12.20 -2.26
N GLU A 54 8.07 -12.84 -3.20
CA GLU A 54 8.66 -12.23 -4.38
C GLU A 54 7.69 -12.10 -5.53
N ARG A 55 6.60 -12.85 -5.46
CA ARG A 55 5.57 -12.83 -6.48
C ARG A 55 4.96 -11.44 -6.53
N LEU A 56 4.51 -11.07 -7.71
CA LEU A 56 3.79 -9.82 -7.95
C LEU A 56 2.32 -9.91 -7.55
N ASP A 57 1.95 -11.00 -6.86
CA ASP A 57 0.59 -11.24 -6.40
C ASP A 57 0.13 -10.08 -5.54
N GLU A 58 -1.00 -9.51 -5.85
CA GLU A 58 -1.61 -8.40 -5.16
C GLU A 58 -2.72 -8.91 -4.25
N GLY A 59 -2.77 -8.42 -3.02
CA GLY A 59 -3.86 -8.79 -2.12
C GLY A 59 -5.19 -8.24 -2.62
N ILE A 60 -5.22 -6.93 -2.87
CA ILE A 60 -6.36 -6.22 -3.46
C ILE A 60 -5.82 -5.29 -4.54
N SER A 61 -6.41 -5.32 -5.73
CA SER A 61 -6.06 -4.44 -6.83
C SER A 61 -7.25 -3.68 -7.39
N GLY A 62 -7.01 -2.47 -7.86
CA GLY A 62 -8.00 -1.64 -8.55
C GLY A 62 -7.42 -1.06 -9.83
N VAL A 63 -8.11 -1.27 -10.95
CA VAL A 63 -7.68 -0.88 -12.29
C VAL A 63 -8.80 -0.17 -13.05
N ASP A 64 -8.44 0.54 -14.12
CA ASP A 64 -9.38 1.16 -15.07
C ASP A 64 -10.42 2.08 -14.39
N GLY A 65 -9.98 2.96 -13.50
CA GLY A 65 -10.88 3.89 -12.83
C GLY A 65 -11.64 3.33 -11.63
N ALA A 66 -11.14 2.27 -11.07
CA ALA A 66 -11.76 1.62 -9.94
C ALA A 66 -12.00 2.56 -8.76
N ARG A 67 -13.18 2.45 -8.14
CA ARG A 67 -13.53 3.14 -6.90
C ARG A 67 -13.92 2.13 -5.86
N ALA A 68 -13.27 2.15 -4.70
CA ALA A 68 -13.64 1.25 -3.62
C ALA A 68 -13.49 1.87 -2.23
N VAL A 69 -14.31 1.33 -1.32
CA VAL A 69 -14.12 1.45 0.13
C VAL A 69 -13.78 0.06 0.65
N VAL A 70 -12.60 -0.07 1.24
CA VAL A 70 -12.16 -1.29 1.91
C VAL A 70 -12.16 -1.03 3.40
N CYS A 71 -12.98 -1.74 4.14
CA CYS A 71 -13.08 -1.56 5.57
C CYS A 71 -13.03 -2.87 6.34
N GLU A 72 -12.54 -2.82 7.57
CA GLU A 72 -12.47 -3.99 8.45
C GLU A 72 -11.89 -5.22 7.74
N THR A 73 -10.83 -5.03 6.95
CA THR A 73 -10.26 -6.06 6.09
C THR A 73 -8.79 -6.29 6.42
N ARG A 74 -8.38 -7.55 6.43
CA ARG A 74 -6.99 -7.95 6.62
C ARG A 74 -6.39 -8.46 5.32
N VAL A 75 -5.23 -7.90 4.95
CA VAL A 75 -4.41 -8.38 3.83
C VAL A 75 -3.06 -8.83 4.37
N THR A 76 -2.68 -10.06 4.10
CA THR A 76 -1.46 -10.65 4.66
C THR A 76 -0.81 -11.66 3.71
N ARG A 77 0.50 -11.86 3.86
CA ARG A 77 1.32 -12.85 3.13
C ARG A 77 1.16 -12.76 1.62
N VAL A 78 1.29 -11.56 1.08
CA VAL A 78 1.18 -11.24 -0.34
C VAL A 78 2.41 -10.47 -0.83
N GLY A 79 2.70 -10.50 -2.10
CA GLY A 79 3.81 -9.75 -2.70
C GLY A 79 3.60 -8.25 -2.61
N LYS A 80 2.46 -7.75 -3.07
CA LYS A 80 1.97 -6.39 -2.85
C LYS A 80 0.67 -6.45 -2.06
N GLY A 81 0.54 -5.63 -1.02
CA GLY A 81 -0.65 -5.61 -0.19
C GLY A 81 -1.87 -5.11 -0.95
N ILE A 82 -1.80 -3.89 -1.42
CA ILE A 82 -2.86 -3.22 -2.17
C ILE A 82 -2.21 -2.41 -3.29
N LEU A 83 -2.71 -2.57 -4.52
CA LEU A 83 -2.32 -1.76 -5.67
C LEU A 83 -3.54 -1.01 -6.23
N TRP A 84 -3.43 0.29 -6.45
CA TRP A 84 -4.49 1.08 -7.04
C TRP A 84 -3.96 1.96 -8.17
N GLY A 85 -4.55 1.80 -9.35
CA GLY A 85 -4.11 2.41 -10.60
C GLY A 85 -3.52 1.39 -11.57
N ASN A 86 -3.48 1.73 -12.86
CA ASN A 86 -2.99 0.87 -13.91
C ASN A 86 -1.68 1.43 -14.47
N GLY A 87 -0.54 0.85 -14.08
CA GLY A 87 0.79 1.28 -14.48
C GLY A 87 1.07 1.30 -15.98
N ASP A 88 0.21 0.73 -16.78
CA ASP A 88 0.34 0.70 -18.24
C ASP A 88 -0.23 1.95 -18.94
N HIS A 89 -1.02 2.75 -18.22
CA HIS A 89 -1.66 3.95 -18.75
C HIS A 89 -1.53 5.16 -17.79
N PRO A 90 -0.33 5.74 -17.63
CA PRO A 90 -0.10 6.82 -16.68
C PRO A 90 -0.98 8.03 -16.96
N GLY A 91 -1.63 8.53 -15.93
CA GLY A 91 -2.37 9.80 -15.95
C GLY A 91 -3.79 9.75 -16.51
N THR A 92 -4.35 8.57 -16.72
CA THR A 92 -5.65 8.42 -17.39
C THR A 92 -6.87 8.40 -16.46
N ASP A 93 -6.69 8.32 -15.15
CA ASP A 93 -7.85 8.17 -14.27
C ASP A 93 -7.83 8.97 -12.97
N PRO A 94 -8.03 10.31 -13.05
CA PRO A 94 -8.09 11.16 -11.88
C PRO A 94 -9.32 10.88 -10.98
N ASP A 95 -10.27 10.09 -11.46
CA ASP A 95 -11.49 9.76 -10.72
C ASP A 95 -11.38 8.46 -9.91
N ALA A 96 -10.32 7.68 -10.14
CA ALA A 96 -10.06 6.48 -9.35
C ALA A 96 -9.78 6.84 -7.89
N GLU A 97 -10.46 6.17 -6.98
CA GLU A 97 -10.37 6.45 -5.55
C GLU A 97 -10.40 5.16 -4.72
N LEU A 98 -9.53 5.10 -3.73
CA LEU A 98 -9.54 4.04 -2.72
C LEU A 98 -9.62 4.65 -1.32
N VAL A 99 -10.58 4.20 -0.54
CA VAL A 99 -10.66 4.50 0.89
C VAL A 99 -10.37 3.22 1.66
N LEU A 100 -9.39 3.26 2.57
CA LEU A 100 -9.07 2.18 3.49
C LEU A 100 -9.44 2.62 4.90
N GLU A 101 -10.33 1.89 5.57
CA GLU A 101 -10.77 2.20 6.93
C GLU A 101 -10.65 0.96 7.83
N ASP A 102 -10.07 1.13 9.00
CA ASP A 102 -9.93 0.05 9.98
C ASP A 102 -9.31 -1.25 9.41
N CYS A 103 -8.31 -1.12 8.55
CA CYS A 103 -7.68 -2.24 7.87
C CYS A 103 -6.33 -2.61 8.48
N ILE A 104 -5.95 -3.89 8.35
CA ILE A 104 -4.61 -4.38 8.66
C ILE A 104 -3.96 -4.90 7.36
N VAL A 105 -2.80 -4.35 7.01
CA VAL A 105 -1.97 -4.83 5.90
C VAL A 105 -0.62 -5.23 6.49
N ARG A 106 -0.30 -6.53 6.49
CA ARG A 106 0.88 -7.06 7.18
C ARG A 106 1.58 -8.18 6.42
N ASP A 107 2.84 -8.44 6.78
CA ASP A 107 3.65 -9.51 6.18
C ASP A 107 3.71 -9.39 4.65
N ILE A 108 4.04 -8.20 4.17
CA ILE A 108 4.01 -7.85 2.75
C ILE A 108 5.42 -7.90 2.17
N GLY A 109 5.56 -8.53 1.01
CA GLY A 109 6.85 -8.68 0.35
C GLY A 109 7.44 -7.37 -0.15
N ARG A 110 6.63 -6.46 -0.68
CA ARG A 110 7.12 -5.25 -1.36
C ARG A 110 6.45 -3.96 -0.89
N ARG A 111 5.16 -3.76 -1.15
CA ARG A 111 4.46 -2.48 -1.02
C ARG A 111 3.05 -2.66 -0.49
N ALA A 112 2.61 -1.75 0.38
CA ALA A 112 1.30 -1.83 0.97
C ALA A 112 0.82 -0.48 1.54
N PRO A 113 -0.05 0.29 0.90
CA PRO A 113 -0.51 0.27 -0.47
C PRO A 113 0.46 0.94 -1.46
N GLU A 114 0.21 0.69 -2.74
CA GLU A 114 0.82 1.40 -3.87
C GLU A 114 -0.28 2.14 -4.63
N ALA A 115 -0.10 3.45 -4.85
CA ALA A 115 -0.98 4.28 -5.65
C ALA A 115 -0.22 4.85 -6.84
N GLN A 116 -0.78 4.74 -8.03
CA GLN A 116 -0.17 5.22 -9.28
C GLN A 116 -1.20 5.87 -10.21
N ASP A 117 -0.74 6.58 -11.24
CA ASP A 117 -1.56 7.11 -12.33
C ASP A 117 -2.64 8.12 -11.92
N GLY A 118 -2.30 9.03 -11.00
CA GLY A 118 -3.20 10.09 -10.58
C GLY A 118 -4.26 9.70 -9.54
N VAL A 119 -4.30 8.44 -9.13
CA VAL A 119 -5.24 7.90 -8.16
C VAL A 119 -5.17 8.58 -6.79
N ARG A 120 -6.30 8.68 -6.11
CA ARG A 120 -6.38 9.14 -4.72
C ARG A 120 -6.62 8.00 -3.76
N VAL A 121 -5.74 7.85 -2.78
CA VAL A 121 -5.88 6.88 -1.69
C VAL A 121 -6.01 7.60 -0.35
N LEU A 122 -7.07 7.31 0.38
CA LEU A 122 -7.28 7.77 1.76
C LEU A 122 -7.20 6.57 2.69
N MET A 123 -6.32 6.64 3.68
CA MET A 123 -6.16 5.62 4.72
C MET A 123 -6.60 6.22 6.06
N ARG A 124 -7.51 5.57 6.76
CA ARG A 124 -7.97 5.96 8.09
C ARG A 124 -7.89 4.81 9.06
N ARG A 125 -7.29 5.03 10.22
CA ARG A 125 -7.18 4.05 11.30
C ARG A 125 -6.63 2.69 10.81
N CYS A 126 -5.65 2.72 9.91
CA CYS A 126 -5.06 1.51 9.35
C CYS A 126 -3.74 1.14 10.05
N VAL A 127 -3.46 -0.15 10.11
CA VAL A 127 -2.18 -0.69 10.57
C VAL A 127 -1.43 -1.28 9.38
N ILE A 128 -0.28 -0.70 9.07
CA ILE A 128 0.66 -1.25 8.09
C ILE A 128 1.83 -1.85 8.86
N ARG A 129 1.99 -3.16 8.79
CA ARG A 129 2.98 -3.88 9.60
C ARG A 129 3.83 -4.82 8.76
N ASP A 130 5.13 -4.88 9.04
CA ASP A 130 6.07 -5.85 8.49
C ASP A 130 6.05 -5.93 6.95
N TRP A 131 6.39 -4.83 6.30
CA TRP A 131 6.59 -4.78 4.84
C TRP A 131 8.06 -5.06 4.47
N GLY A 132 8.30 -5.57 3.28
CA GLY A 132 9.62 -5.96 2.80
C GLY A 132 10.09 -7.31 3.33
N VAL A 133 9.18 -8.11 3.88
CA VAL A 133 9.48 -9.43 4.44
C VAL A 133 9.55 -10.47 3.33
N GLY A 134 10.58 -11.32 3.34
CA GLY A 134 10.68 -12.45 2.41
C GLY A 134 10.98 -12.11 0.94
N SER A 135 11.11 -10.84 0.54
CA SER A 135 11.49 -10.48 -0.82
C SER A 135 13.02 -10.57 -1.06
N ARG A 136 13.51 -10.71 -2.30
CA ARG A 136 14.96 -10.71 -2.61
C ARG A 136 15.61 -9.36 -2.38
N PHE A 137 16.94 -9.33 -2.16
CA PHE A 137 17.73 -8.14 -1.84
C PHE A 137 17.64 -6.98 -2.85
N THR A 138 17.06 -7.19 -4.00
CA THR A 138 17.04 -6.23 -5.12
C THR A 138 15.81 -5.33 -5.18
N VAL A 139 14.83 -5.49 -4.30
CA VAL A 139 13.54 -4.81 -4.41
C VAL A 139 13.33 -3.82 -3.27
N ARG A 140 13.06 -2.57 -3.62
CA ARG A 140 12.67 -1.53 -2.65
C ARG A 140 11.29 -1.83 -2.07
N SER A 141 11.17 -1.71 -0.76
CA SER A 141 9.93 -1.95 -0.04
C SER A 141 9.40 -0.67 0.61
N PHE A 142 8.10 -0.47 0.54
CA PHE A 142 7.42 0.71 1.07
C PHE A 142 6.22 0.30 1.91
N ALA A 143 5.99 0.98 3.03
CA ALA A 143 4.73 0.84 3.76
C ALA A 143 3.56 1.44 2.97
N ALA A 144 3.81 2.57 2.30
CA ALA A 144 2.88 3.18 1.35
C ALA A 144 3.66 4.01 0.33
N TRP A 145 3.30 3.93 -0.93
CA TRP A 145 4.00 4.62 -2.01
C TRP A 145 3.05 5.20 -3.05
N ALA A 146 3.15 6.53 -3.24
CA ALA A 146 2.45 7.26 -4.29
C ALA A 146 3.42 7.68 -5.39
N HIS A 147 3.09 7.41 -6.65
CA HIS A 147 3.89 7.84 -7.79
C HIS A 147 3.00 8.15 -9.01
N ASP A 148 3.61 8.69 -10.07
CA ASP A 148 2.94 9.04 -11.32
C ASP A 148 1.68 9.90 -11.11
N GLY A 149 1.84 10.98 -10.31
CA GLY A 149 0.77 11.93 -10.02
C GLY A 149 -0.23 11.49 -8.96
N ALA A 150 -0.17 10.27 -8.44
CA ALA A 150 -1.09 9.78 -7.43
C ALA A 150 -0.89 10.44 -6.06
N SER A 151 -1.89 10.31 -5.21
CA SER A 151 -1.85 10.85 -3.84
C SER A 151 -2.25 9.81 -2.80
N ILE A 152 -1.53 9.79 -1.67
CA ILE A 152 -1.91 9.00 -0.48
C ILE A 152 -2.00 9.93 0.72
N ARG A 153 -3.15 9.93 1.39
CA ARG A 153 -3.36 10.58 2.68
C ARG A 153 -3.60 9.53 3.76
N ALA A 154 -2.77 9.55 4.81
CA ALA A 154 -2.88 8.67 5.95
C ALA A 154 -3.32 9.46 7.20
N GLU A 155 -4.42 9.04 7.82
CA GLU A 155 -5.00 9.64 9.02
C GLU A 155 -5.11 8.58 10.12
N ASP A 156 -4.61 8.89 11.31
CA ASP A 156 -4.66 7.97 12.47
C ASP A 156 -4.07 6.57 12.18
N CYS A 157 -3.03 6.48 11.35
CA CYS A 157 -2.45 5.21 10.93
C CYS A 157 -1.21 4.83 11.73
N VAL A 158 -0.97 3.52 11.85
CA VAL A 158 0.21 2.95 12.50
C VAL A 158 1.11 2.26 11.47
N PHE A 159 2.39 2.66 11.43
CA PHE A 159 3.42 2.05 10.63
C PHE A 159 4.40 1.32 11.57
N TRP A 160 4.32 -0.02 11.58
CA TRP A 160 5.02 -0.85 12.55
C TRP A 160 5.92 -1.87 11.85
N GLN A 161 7.18 -1.98 12.29
CA GLN A 161 8.15 -2.91 11.73
C GLN A 161 8.89 -3.66 12.83
N ASP A 162 8.70 -4.96 12.90
CA ASP A 162 9.38 -5.84 13.86
C ASP A 162 10.64 -6.49 13.27
N HIS A 163 10.68 -6.72 11.95
CA HIS A 163 11.75 -7.44 11.27
C HIS A 163 12.92 -6.53 10.84
N PHE A 164 13.55 -5.84 11.82
CA PHE A 164 14.65 -4.90 11.54
C PHE A 164 15.80 -5.51 10.75
N LEU A 165 16.26 -6.72 11.09
CA LEU A 165 17.40 -7.34 10.41
C LEU A 165 17.10 -7.70 8.95
N GLN A 166 15.90 -8.19 8.68
CA GLN A 166 15.51 -8.57 7.32
C GLN A 166 15.20 -7.34 6.45
N ALA A 167 14.50 -6.36 6.98
CA ALA A 167 14.09 -5.18 6.25
C ALA A 167 15.18 -4.07 6.25
N GLY A 168 15.87 -3.86 7.37
CA GLY A 168 16.84 -2.80 7.56
C GLY A 168 18.18 -3.03 6.87
N LEU A 169 18.88 -4.11 7.18
CA LEU A 169 20.16 -4.45 6.53
C LEU A 169 20.00 -4.68 5.03
N ARG A 170 18.90 -5.26 4.64
CA ARG A 170 18.56 -5.52 3.26
C ARG A 170 18.36 -4.24 2.45
N GLY A 171 17.62 -3.27 2.97
CA GLY A 171 17.47 -1.97 2.35
C GLY A 171 18.82 -1.27 2.19
N LEU A 172 19.69 -1.36 3.20
CA LEU A 172 21.04 -0.78 3.16
C LEU A 172 21.90 -1.41 2.07
N VAL A 173 21.84 -2.73 1.90
CA VAL A 173 22.55 -3.46 0.83
C VAL A 173 21.99 -3.09 -0.55
N VAL A 174 20.66 -3.00 -0.69
CA VAL A 174 20.00 -2.58 -1.95
C VAL A 174 20.38 -1.15 -2.32
N ASP A 175 20.37 -0.23 -1.37
CA ASP A 175 20.74 1.16 -1.63
C ASP A 175 22.23 1.29 -1.96
N LEU A 176 23.10 0.52 -1.31
CA LEU A 176 24.52 0.47 -1.65
C LEU A 176 24.75 -0.11 -3.04
N ALA A 177 24.08 -1.20 -3.40
CA ALA A 177 24.15 -1.81 -4.73
C ALA A 177 23.66 -0.86 -5.83
N ASN A 178 22.55 -0.15 -5.58
CA ASN A 178 22.04 0.86 -6.49
C ASN A 178 22.97 2.06 -6.61
N TRP A 179 23.61 2.49 -5.51
CA TRP A 179 24.61 3.56 -5.52
C TRP A 179 25.83 3.17 -6.34
N ILE A 180 26.35 1.95 -6.16
CA ILE A 180 27.48 1.43 -6.95
C ILE A 180 27.09 1.38 -8.44
N GLY A 181 25.91 0.86 -8.78
CA GLY A 181 25.41 0.82 -10.14
C GLY A 181 25.24 2.20 -10.78
N TRP A 182 24.80 3.19 -9.96
CA TRP A 182 24.71 4.58 -10.40
C TRP A 182 26.09 5.21 -10.66
N CYS A 183 27.06 5.01 -9.76
CA CYS A 183 28.45 5.47 -9.94
C CYS A 183 29.05 4.90 -11.24
N TRP A 184 28.68 3.65 -11.59
CA TRP A 184 29.18 2.99 -12.80
C TRP A 184 28.53 3.52 -14.08
N ASN A 185 27.23 3.82 -14.06
CA ASN A 185 26.46 4.18 -15.25
C ASN A 185 26.37 5.70 -15.54
N ARG A 186 26.80 6.57 -14.62
CA ARG A 186 26.82 8.05 -14.76
C ARG A 186 25.55 8.71 -15.33
N ARG A 187 24.38 8.08 -15.24
CA ARG A 187 23.16 8.59 -15.88
C ARG A 187 22.33 9.56 -15.03
N ASP A 188 22.51 9.57 -13.74
CA ASP A 188 21.72 10.45 -12.87
C ASP A 188 22.60 11.48 -12.14
N ARG A 189 22.23 12.77 -12.25
CA ARG A 189 23.10 13.90 -11.85
C ARG A 189 23.00 14.29 -10.38
N ASN A 190 22.21 13.62 -9.56
CA ASN A 190 22.05 14.01 -8.16
C ASN A 190 22.35 12.88 -7.17
N PRO A 191 23.62 12.72 -6.73
CA PRO A 191 24.03 11.66 -5.81
C PRO A 191 23.43 11.77 -4.41
N LEU A 192 22.99 12.96 -4.00
CA LEU A 192 22.47 13.19 -2.64
C LEU A 192 21.11 12.52 -2.38
N HIS A 193 20.30 12.30 -3.42
CA HIS A 193 19.05 11.54 -3.29
C HIS A 193 19.26 10.07 -2.93
N TRP A 194 20.44 9.52 -3.18
CA TRP A 194 20.78 8.11 -2.99
C TRP A 194 21.58 7.87 -1.70
N LEU A 195 22.19 8.91 -1.15
CA LEU A 195 22.99 8.83 0.08
C LEU A 195 22.16 8.79 1.37
N LEU A 196 20.87 9.11 1.31
CA LEU A 196 20.00 8.91 2.45
C LEU A 196 19.53 7.45 2.45
N PRO A 197 19.87 6.68 3.48
CA PRO A 197 19.50 5.26 3.53
C PRO A 197 17.99 5.11 3.36
N GLY A 198 17.60 4.61 2.19
CA GLY A 198 16.21 4.36 1.81
C GLY A 198 15.65 3.06 2.41
N VAL A 199 16.19 2.70 3.56
CA VAL A 199 15.89 1.48 4.27
C VAL A 199 14.45 1.49 4.72
N CYS A 200 13.62 0.63 4.15
CA CYS A 200 12.20 0.49 4.49
C CYS A 200 11.49 1.85 4.56
N ARG A 201 11.30 2.45 3.42
CA ARG A 201 10.57 3.71 3.34
C ARG A 201 9.14 3.49 3.86
N GLY A 202 8.72 4.31 4.81
CA GLY A 202 7.36 4.32 5.30
C GLY A 202 6.41 4.86 4.24
N LEU A 203 5.79 6.01 4.49
CA LEU A 203 4.96 6.74 3.55
C LEU A 203 5.85 7.62 2.66
N THR A 204 5.85 7.40 1.35
CA THR A 204 6.79 8.04 0.42
C THR A 204 6.11 8.39 -0.91
N ALA A 205 6.55 9.45 -1.55
CA ALA A 205 6.14 9.85 -2.89
C ALA A 205 7.33 9.94 -3.85
N SER A 206 7.09 9.74 -5.14
CA SER A 206 8.03 9.96 -6.24
C SER A 206 7.29 10.29 -7.54
N GLN A 207 7.98 10.71 -8.57
CA GLN A 207 7.43 10.92 -9.93
C GLN A 207 6.14 11.76 -9.93
N GLY A 208 6.14 12.90 -9.23
CA GLY A 208 4.97 13.78 -9.14
C GLY A 208 3.89 13.33 -8.16
N GLY A 209 4.02 12.16 -7.54
CA GLY A 209 3.11 11.73 -6.50
C GLY A 209 3.19 12.59 -5.23
N THR A 210 2.15 12.56 -4.42
CA THR A 210 2.08 13.29 -3.16
C THR A 210 1.67 12.38 -2.01
N VAL A 211 2.15 12.69 -0.80
CA VAL A 211 1.76 11.97 0.41
C VAL A 211 1.57 12.95 1.55
N SER A 212 0.59 12.68 2.40
CA SER A 212 0.42 13.38 3.68
C SER A 212 0.09 12.40 4.81
N ALA A 213 0.52 12.73 6.02
CA ALA A 213 0.28 11.92 7.21
C ALA A 213 -0.21 12.81 8.35
N VAL A 214 -1.37 12.49 8.91
CA VAL A 214 -1.98 13.21 10.03
C VAL A 214 -2.16 12.26 11.21
N ARG A 215 -1.66 12.64 12.39
CA ARG A 215 -1.73 11.81 13.61
C ARG A 215 -1.24 10.38 13.45
N CYS A 216 -0.24 10.15 12.59
CA CYS A 216 0.30 8.80 12.38
C CYS A 216 1.41 8.46 13.39
N TYR A 217 1.57 7.16 13.67
CA TYR A 217 2.62 6.60 14.51
C TYR A 217 3.59 5.74 13.71
N LYS A 218 4.87 5.76 14.08
CA LYS A 218 5.91 4.84 13.60
C LYS A 218 6.73 4.31 14.78
N ASN A 219 6.98 3.01 14.81
CA ASN A 219 7.72 2.40 15.92
C ASN A 219 9.25 2.49 15.78
N ARG A 220 9.77 2.86 14.61
CA ARG A 220 11.22 2.96 14.36
C ARG A 220 11.59 4.35 13.86
N TRP A 221 12.72 4.88 14.29
CA TRP A 221 13.19 6.21 13.89
C TRP A 221 13.48 6.32 12.38
N TRP A 222 13.94 5.24 11.78
CA TRP A 222 14.28 5.17 10.35
C TRP A 222 13.09 5.05 9.40
N ILE A 223 11.90 4.72 9.89
CA ILE A 223 10.68 4.79 9.09
C ILE A 223 10.39 6.25 8.76
N ARG A 224 10.40 6.61 7.49
CA ARG A 224 10.08 7.96 7.04
C ARG A 224 8.58 8.10 6.79
N LEU A 225 7.96 9.08 7.42
CA LEU A 225 6.61 9.55 7.09
C LEU A 225 6.74 10.91 6.40
N SER A 226 6.74 10.91 5.07
CA SER A 226 6.78 12.14 4.29
C SER A 226 5.45 12.90 4.44
N GLY A 227 5.47 14.23 4.34
CA GLY A 227 4.25 15.04 4.43
C GLY A 227 3.52 14.96 5.79
N HIS A 228 4.25 14.71 6.90
CA HIS A 228 3.61 14.64 8.22
C HIS A 228 3.15 16.03 8.68
N GLU A 229 1.88 16.13 9.04
CA GLU A 229 1.22 17.35 9.50
C GLU A 229 0.67 17.17 10.92
N GLY A 230 0.82 18.20 11.75
CA GLY A 230 0.28 18.26 13.11
C GLY A 230 0.95 17.29 14.12
N PRO A 231 0.29 17.05 15.27
CA PRO A 231 0.83 16.19 16.32
C PRO A 231 0.86 14.71 15.88
N ARG A 232 1.84 13.96 16.37
CA ARG A 232 1.92 12.52 16.14
C ARG A 232 1.06 11.75 17.13
N MET A 233 0.53 10.63 16.71
CA MET A 233 -0.09 9.65 17.60
C MET A 233 0.92 9.15 18.63
N GLY A 234 0.49 9.00 19.87
CA GLY A 234 1.30 8.46 20.95
C GLY A 234 1.48 6.94 20.86
N LYS A 235 2.57 6.41 21.42
CA LYS A 235 2.82 4.94 21.43
C LYS A 235 1.69 4.14 22.07
N LYS A 236 1.13 4.61 23.18
CA LYS A 236 0.03 3.93 23.89
C LYS A 236 -1.23 3.85 23.03
N GLU A 237 -1.55 4.95 22.35
CA GLU A 237 -2.67 5.03 21.42
C GLU A 237 -2.48 4.11 20.21
N ALA A 238 -1.27 4.10 19.63
CA ALA A 238 -0.92 3.20 18.53
C ALA A 238 -1.06 1.72 18.89
N LEU A 239 -0.59 1.33 20.08
CA LEU A 239 -0.73 -0.05 20.58
C LEU A 239 -2.19 -0.41 20.86
N ALA A 240 -2.99 0.52 21.35
CA ALA A 240 -4.42 0.33 21.55
C ALA A 240 -5.15 0.09 20.23
N LEU A 241 -4.87 0.91 19.21
CA LEU A 241 -5.45 0.74 17.86
C LEU A 241 -5.05 -0.61 17.24
N MET A 242 -3.77 -1.01 17.35
CA MET A 242 -3.32 -2.31 16.86
C MET A 242 -4.06 -3.46 17.53
N ALA A 243 -4.17 -3.45 18.86
CA ALA A 243 -4.86 -4.49 19.61
C ALA A 243 -6.37 -4.54 19.27
N GLU A 244 -7.01 -3.39 19.13
CA GLU A 244 -8.42 -3.29 18.74
C GLU A 244 -8.66 -3.92 17.35
N LEU A 245 -7.86 -3.56 16.35
CA LEU A 245 -8.02 -4.07 15.00
C LEU A 245 -7.64 -5.55 14.90
N GLU A 246 -6.55 -5.97 15.54
CA GLU A 246 -6.17 -7.39 15.58
C GLU A 246 -7.26 -8.23 16.25
N GLY A 247 -7.88 -7.75 17.33
CA GLY A 247 -8.98 -8.46 17.99
C GLY A 247 -10.28 -8.54 17.19
N ARG A 248 -10.51 -7.58 16.27
CA ARG A 248 -11.70 -7.59 15.39
C ARG A 248 -11.52 -8.42 14.13
N LEU A 249 -10.29 -8.53 13.63
CA LEU A 249 -9.99 -9.09 12.31
C LEU A 249 -9.33 -10.47 12.39
N LEU A 250 -9.28 -11.09 13.56
CA LEU A 250 -8.89 -12.48 13.78
C LEU A 250 -10.10 -13.39 13.68
#